data_e1c2968ab6a6564ed18bf522e7878f6f
#
_entry.id   e1c2968ab6a6564ed18bf522e7878f6f
#
_cell.length_a   1.000
_cell.length_b   1.000
_cell.length_c   1.000
_cell.angle_alpha   90.00
_cell.angle_beta   90.00
_cell.angle_gamma   90.00
#
_symmetry.space_group_name_H-M   'P 1'
#
loop_
_entity.id
_entity.type
_entity.pdbx_description
1 polymer ?
#
loop_
_entity_poly.entity_id
_entity_poly.type
_entity_poly.pdbx_seq_one_letter_code
_entity_poly.pdbx_strand_id
1 'polypeptide(L)'
;MKIVILGAGSVGSNLHHGLSLNGIRAELVHARSLTAEGAPAKAEVPEADVYIYAIADHALREVVARVDAPKALHLHTSGSMPIEVFGPDKPHAGVLYFFQSFSREVLIDEWSGIPCFIEGRNIDDIAAIYSLAQCLTSRIYEANQHDRERVHIAGIFANNYSNLMYRIAEDVLKGTQIPFEALLPLIDQTAAKVHVMRPKDAQTGPAKRGDHEVINKHLEILKTTPYAELYQALAALIGKEHSR
;
A
#
# COMPACT_ATOMS: atom_id res chain seq x y z
N MET A 1 9.63 7.03 -25.21
CA MET A 1 9.68 7.38 -23.79
C MET A 1 10.54 6.33 -23.09
N LYS A 2 11.64 6.76 -22.48
CA LYS A 2 12.52 5.92 -21.68
C LYS A 2 12.12 6.06 -20.21
N ILE A 3 11.93 4.95 -19.50
CA ILE A 3 11.54 4.92 -18.09
C ILE A 3 12.63 4.24 -17.29
N VAL A 4 13.03 4.86 -16.18
CA VAL A 4 13.91 4.26 -15.17
C VAL A 4 13.16 4.16 -13.85
N ILE A 5 13.13 2.97 -13.27
CA ILE A 5 12.55 2.70 -11.96
C ILE A 5 13.71 2.58 -10.96
N LEU A 6 13.74 3.48 -10.01
CA LEU A 6 14.73 3.52 -8.93
C LEU A 6 14.17 2.79 -7.71
N GLY A 7 14.66 1.58 -7.47
CA GLY A 7 14.23 0.72 -6.38
C GLY A 7 13.66 -0.62 -6.86
N ALA A 8 14.38 -1.70 -6.63
CA ALA A 8 13.98 -3.08 -6.94
C ALA A 8 13.34 -3.78 -5.73
N GLY A 9 12.54 -3.04 -4.95
CA GLY A 9 11.69 -3.54 -3.86
C GLY A 9 10.38 -4.13 -4.40
N SER A 10 9.43 -4.41 -3.50
CA SER A 10 8.12 -4.98 -3.88
C SER A 10 7.39 -4.12 -4.91
N VAL A 11 7.30 -2.80 -4.69
CA VAL A 11 6.63 -1.89 -5.63
C VAL A 11 7.36 -1.81 -6.96
N GLY A 12 8.68 -1.56 -6.95
CA GLY A 12 9.45 -1.35 -8.19
C GLY A 12 9.52 -2.61 -9.04
N SER A 13 9.68 -3.79 -8.45
CA SER A 13 9.70 -5.06 -9.19
C SER A 13 8.34 -5.36 -9.82
N ASN A 14 7.23 -5.14 -9.09
CA ASN A 14 5.90 -5.32 -9.64
C ASN A 14 5.60 -4.31 -10.75
N LEU A 15 5.96 -3.04 -10.57
CA LEU A 15 5.75 -2.00 -11.58
C LEU A 15 6.54 -2.29 -12.85
N HIS A 16 7.81 -2.70 -12.73
CA HIS A 16 8.64 -3.13 -13.85
C HIS A 16 8.01 -4.30 -14.61
N HIS A 17 7.52 -5.31 -13.87
CA HIS A 17 6.82 -6.45 -14.43
C HIS A 17 5.55 -6.06 -15.16
N GLY A 18 4.66 -5.29 -14.51
CA GLY A 18 3.41 -4.81 -15.11
C GLY A 18 3.62 -3.98 -16.38
N LEU A 19 4.60 -3.06 -16.39
CA LEU A 19 4.96 -2.30 -17.59
C LEU A 19 5.45 -3.22 -18.70
N SER A 20 6.28 -4.20 -18.37
CA SER A 20 6.81 -5.18 -19.35
C SER A 20 5.70 -6.00 -20.00
N LEU A 21 4.71 -6.48 -19.22
CA LEU A 21 3.55 -7.21 -19.74
C LEU A 21 2.74 -6.38 -20.74
N ASN A 22 2.72 -5.06 -20.58
CA ASN A 22 2.05 -4.12 -21.49
C ASN A 22 2.97 -3.57 -22.60
N GLY A 23 4.12 -4.22 -22.84
CA GLY A 23 5.05 -3.86 -23.93
C GLY A 23 5.84 -2.58 -23.69
N ILE A 24 5.83 -2.03 -22.47
CA ILE A 24 6.57 -0.83 -22.09
C ILE A 24 7.90 -1.22 -21.48
N ARG A 25 8.99 -0.75 -22.09
CA ARG A 25 10.35 -0.99 -21.59
C ARG A 25 10.66 0.01 -20.49
N ALA A 26 11.02 -0.51 -19.31
CA ALA A 26 11.56 0.26 -18.21
C ALA A 26 12.86 -0.40 -17.72
N GLU A 27 13.82 0.40 -17.28
CA GLU A 27 15.05 -0.08 -16.67
C GLU A 27 14.90 -0.05 -15.15
N LEU A 28 15.23 -1.16 -14.49
CA LEU A 28 15.13 -1.30 -13.04
C LEU A 28 16.49 -1.14 -12.39
N VAL A 29 16.66 -0.09 -11.57
CA VAL A 29 17.91 0.25 -10.90
C VAL A 29 17.80 -0.01 -9.39
N HIS A 30 18.81 -0.68 -8.81
CA HIS A 30 18.84 -0.93 -7.36
C HIS A 30 19.21 0.33 -6.58
N ALA A 31 18.27 0.89 -5.81
CA ALA A 31 18.48 2.11 -5.03
C ALA A 31 19.58 2.01 -3.97
N ARG A 32 19.95 0.81 -3.52
CA ARG A 32 21.06 0.60 -2.55
C ARG A 32 22.40 1.13 -3.07
N SER A 33 22.64 1.06 -4.38
CA SER A 33 23.84 1.64 -4.99
C SER A 33 23.84 3.18 -4.95
N LEU A 34 22.68 3.79 -4.74
CA LEU A 34 22.51 5.23 -4.71
C LEU A 34 22.59 5.83 -3.29
N THR A 35 22.46 4.99 -2.24
CA THR A 35 22.46 5.40 -0.82
C THR A 35 23.62 4.80 -0.02
N ALA A 36 24.48 4.00 -0.64
CA ALA A 36 25.62 3.39 0.03
C ALA A 36 26.58 4.44 0.59
N GLU A 37 27.23 4.11 1.71
CA GLU A 37 28.30 4.94 2.28
C GLU A 37 29.43 5.10 1.23
N GLY A 38 29.80 6.35 0.93
CA GLY A 38 30.76 6.65 -0.14
C GLY A 38 30.17 6.74 -1.56
N ALA A 39 28.86 6.62 -1.73
CA ALA A 39 28.23 6.85 -3.02
C ALA A 39 28.48 8.29 -3.52
N PRO A 40 28.69 8.51 -4.84
CA PRO A 40 28.99 9.83 -5.38
C PRO A 40 27.84 10.82 -5.15
N ALA A 41 28.16 12.11 -5.06
CA ALA A 41 27.16 13.16 -4.84
C ALA A 41 26.09 13.20 -5.95
N LYS A 42 26.45 12.82 -7.19
CA LYS A 42 25.52 12.60 -8.28
C LYS A 42 25.41 11.10 -8.55
N ALA A 43 24.19 10.63 -8.68
CA ALA A 43 23.92 9.23 -9.00
C ALA A 43 24.22 8.96 -10.49
N GLU A 44 24.97 7.90 -10.75
CA GLU A 44 25.10 7.34 -12.10
C GLU A 44 23.84 6.51 -12.40
N VAL A 45 22.83 7.17 -12.96
CA VAL A 45 21.58 6.52 -13.42
C VAL A 45 21.46 6.66 -14.93
N PRO A 46 20.85 5.67 -15.63
CA PRO A 46 20.59 5.78 -17.05
C PRO A 46 19.77 7.02 -17.38
N GLU A 47 20.04 7.65 -18.52
CA GLU A 47 19.25 8.78 -18.98
C GLU A 47 17.83 8.34 -19.33
N ALA A 48 16.82 9.06 -18.82
CA ALA A 48 15.42 8.76 -19.02
C ALA A 48 14.55 9.99 -19.17
N ASP A 49 13.38 9.80 -19.78
CA ASP A 49 12.31 10.80 -19.86
C ASP A 49 11.51 10.81 -18.54
N VAL A 50 11.41 9.65 -17.87
CA VAL A 50 10.65 9.48 -16.62
C VAL A 50 11.49 8.68 -15.60
N TYR A 51 11.64 9.21 -14.41
CA TYR A 51 12.20 8.50 -13.25
C TYR A 51 11.10 8.19 -12.23
N ILE A 52 10.94 6.91 -11.90
CA ILE A 52 9.98 6.44 -10.89
C ILE A 52 10.73 5.97 -9.66
N TYR A 53 10.55 6.67 -8.55
CA TYR A 53 11.20 6.39 -7.27
C TYR A 53 10.33 5.42 -6.46
N ALA A 54 10.59 4.13 -6.59
CA ALA A 54 9.93 3.04 -5.85
C ALA A 54 10.79 2.57 -4.67
N ILE A 55 11.08 3.49 -3.76
CA ILE A 55 11.99 3.34 -2.62
C ILE A 55 11.30 3.73 -1.31
N ALA A 56 11.91 3.38 -0.17
CA ALA A 56 11.38 3.75 1.14
C ALA A 56 11.37 5.28 1.34
N ASP A 57 10.33 5.79 2.01
CA ASP A 57 10.09 7.23 2.21
C ASP A 57 11.27 7.96 2.85
N HIS A 58 11.94 7.33 3.83
CA HIS A 58 13.11 7.93 4.49
C HIS A 58 14.31 8.14 3.56
N ALA A 59 14.45 7.36 2.49
CA ALA A 59 15.53 7.46 1.51
C ALA A 59 15.19 8.38 0.32
N LEU A 60 13.91 8.75 0.16
CA LEU A 60 13.43 9.43 -1.03
C LEU A 60 14.15 10.76 -1.27
N ARG A 61 14.24 11.63 -0.24
CA ARG A 61 14.90 12.94 -0.36
C ARG A 61 16.36 12.83 -0.81
N GLU A 62 17.09 11.87 -0.22
CA GLU A 62 18.49 11.64 -0.52
C GLU A 62 18.69 11.20 -1.97
N VAL A 63 17.91 10.21 -2.43
CA VAL A 63 18.03 9.71 -3.80
C VAL A 63 17.59 10.77 -4.82
N VAL A 64 16.50 11.48 -4.54
CA VAL A 64 16.02 12.58 -5.39
C VAL A 64 17.10 13.66 -5.60
N ALA A 65 17.81 14.05 -4.53
CA ALA A 65 18.87 15.07 -4.61
C ALA A 65 20.07 14.63 -5.46
N ARG A 66 20.31 13.31 -5.59
CA ARG A 66 21.45 12.75 -6.34
C ARG A 66 21.16 12.55 -7.85
N VAL A 67 19.89 12.49 -8.26
CA VAL A 67 19.51 12.33 -9.67
C VAL A 67 19.48 13.70 -10.36
N ASP A 68 20.43 13.95 -11.27
CA ASP A 68 20.52 15.20 -12.02
C ASP A 68 19.87 15.07 -13.39
N ALA A 69 18.57 15.31 -13.47
CA ALA A 69 17.78 15.23 -14.70
C ALA A 69 16.62 16.24 -14.69
N PRO A 70 16.91 17.57 -14.77
CA PRO A 70 15.90 18.61 -14.57
C PRO A 70 14.80 18.66 -15.62
N LYS A 71 14.99 18.01 -16.78
CA LYS A 71 14.00 17.96 -17.86
C LYS A 71 13.10 16.73 -17.81
N ALA A 72 13.46 15.74 -17.01
CA ALA A 72 12.68 14.51 -16.88
C ALA A 72 11.48 14.69 -15.96
N LEU A 73 10.47 13.85 -16.12
CA LEU A 73 9.36 13.73 -15.18
C LEU A 73 9.79 12.84 -13.99
N HIS A 74 9.69 13.36 -12.79
CA HIS A 74 10.07 12.66 -11.56
C HIS A 74 8.83 12.23 -10.78
N LEU A 75 8.66 10.92 -10.54
CA LEU A 75 7.48 10.35 -9.89
C LEU A 75 7.87 9.53 -8.67
N HIS A 76 7.25 9.76 -7.51
CA HIS A 76 7.34 8.80 -6.42
C HIS A 76 6.08 7.94 -6.30
N THR A 77 6.22 6.79 -5.62
CA THR A 77 5.15 5.81 -5.45
C THR A 77 4.62 5.76 -4.01
N SER A 78 4.93 6.76 -3.20
CA SER A 78 4.50 6.82 -1.79
C SER A 78 3.08 7.37 -1.64
N GLY A 79 2.29 6.75 -0.76
CA GLY A 79 0.98 7.26 -0.35
C GLY A 79 1.04 8.42 0.64
N SER A 80 2.19 8.63 1.33
CA SER A 80 2.33 9.60 2.42
C SER A 80 3.25 10.78 2.11
N MET A 81 4.20 10.63 1.17
CA MET A 81 5.15 11.69 0.86
C MET A 81 4.51 12.81 0.03
N PRO A 82 4.89 14.08 0.32
CA PRO A 82 4.45 15.22 -0.48
C PRO A 82 5.22 15.32 -1.80
N ILE A 83 4.60 15.92 -2.82
CA ILE A 83 5.24 16.18 -4.12
C ILE A 83 6.44 17.14 -4.00
N GLU A 84 6.46 17.99 -2.98
CA GLU A 84 7.52 18.94 -2.68
C GLU A 84 8.86 18.27 -2.37
N VAL A 85 8.88 16.96 -2.11
CA VAL A 85 10.11 16.19 -1.95
C VAL A 85 11.08 16.36 -3.14
N PHE A 86 10.55 16.66 -4.31
CA PHE A 86 11.34 16.87 -5.53
C PHE A 86 12.05 18.23 -5.60
N GLY A 87 11.69 19.20 -4.72
CA GLY A 87 12.32 20.53 -4.73
C GLY A 87 12.07 21.34 -6.01
N PRO A 88 12.60 22.56 -6.09
CA PRO A 88 12.42 23.43 -7.27
C PRO A 88 13.26 23.01 -8.48
N ASP A 89 14.35 22.26 -8.28
CA ASP A 89 15.27 21.83 -9.34
C ASP A 89 14.66 20.74 -10.25
N LYS A 90 13.52 20.20 -9.88
CA LYS A 90 12.74 19.25 -10.66
C LYS A 90 11.36 19.83 -10.98
N PRO A 91 11.27 20.68 -12.03
CA PRO A 91 10.03 21.39 -12.37
C PRO A 91 8.90 20.45 -12.80
N HIS A 92 9.24 19.27 -13.36
CA HIS A 92 8.30 18.24 -13.76
C HIS A 92 8.30 17.13 -12.71
N ALA A 93 7.25 17.06 -11.92
CA ALA A 93 7.17 16.11 -10.82
C ALA A 93 5.73 15.69 -10.50
N GLY A 94 5.59 14.52 -9.89
CA GLY A 94 4.30 14.02 -9.47
C GLY A 94 4.35 12.75 -8.65
N VAL A 95 3.18 12.16 -8.50
CA VAL A 95 2.93 10.95 -7.76
C VAL A 95 2.26 9.92 -8.66
N LEU A 96 2.72 8.69 -8.56
CA LEU A 96 2.16 7.51 -9.22
C LEU A 96 1.98 6.42 -8.18
N TYR A 97 0.91 6.49 -7.39
CA TYR A 97 0.67 5.61 -6.25
C TYR A 97 -0.37 4.55 -6.57
N PHE A 98 0.09 3.33 -6.88
CA PHE A 98 -0.77 2.16 -7.03
C PHE A 98 -1.14 1.61 -5.64
N PHE A 99 -2.44 1.53 -5.37
CA PHE A 99 -2.98 1.13 -4.08
C PHE A 99 -3.19 -0.38 -4.02
N GLN A 100 -2.11 -1.09 -3.70
CA GLN A 100 -2.10 -2.56 -3.63
C GLN A 100 -1.06 -3.04 -2.61
N SER A 101 -1.26 -4.26 -2.11
CA SER A 101 -0.27 -5.00 -1.32
C SER A 101 0.68 -5.75 -2.26
N PHE A 102 1.84 -5.16 -2.53
CA PHE A 102 2.85 -5.76 -3.39
C PHE A 102 3.79 -6.69 -2.61
N SER A 103 4.13 -7.82 -3.20
CA SER A 103 5.20 -8.75 -2.77
C SER A 103 6.30 -8.82 -3.83
N ARG A 104 7.51 -9.19 -3.43
CA ARG A 104 8.59 -9.49 -4.37
C ARG A 104 8.52 -10.93 -4.86
N GLU A 105 7.98 -11.80 -4.04
CA GLU A 105 7.89 -13.24 -4.26
C GLU A 105 6.75 -13.60 -5.23
N VAL A 106 5.71 -12.77 -5.26
CA VAL A 106 4.55 -12.96 -6.13
C VAL A 106 4.29 -11.66 -6.88
N LEU A 107 4.64 -11.63 -8.16
CA LEU A 107 4.41 -10.49 -9.04
C LEU A 107 2.96 -10.50 -9.54
N ILE A 108 2.41 -9.32 -9.74
CA ILE A 108 1.02 -9.13 -10.17
C ILE A 108 0.97 -9.07 -11.70
N ASP A 109 0.19 -9.95 -12.32
CA ASP A 109 -0.04 -9.96 -13.76
C ASP A 109 -1.26 -9.10 -14.14
N GLU A 110 -2.30 -9.09 -13.31
CA GLU A 110 -3.54 -8.36 -13.57
C GLU A 110 -3.60 -7.04 -12.82
N TRP A 111 -3.44 -5.93 -13.55
CA TRP A 111 -3.40 -4.57 -13.02
C TRP A 111 -4.68 -3.78 -13.20
N SER A 112 -5.58 -4.20 -14.09
CA SER A 112 -6.74 -3.41 -14.52
C SER A 112 -7.67 -2.99 -13.38
N GLY A 113 -7.73 -3.81 -12.32
CA GLY A 113 -8.53 -3.57 -11.12
C GLY A 113 -7.84 -2.75 -10.03
N ILE A 114 -6.54 -2.45 -10.14
CA ILE A 114 -5.75 -1.79 -9.10
C ILE A 114 -5.98 -0.27 -9.16
N PRO A 115 -6.47 0.37 -8.08
CA PRO A 115 -6.55 1.82 -8.03
C PRO A 115 -5.17 2.47 -8.11
N CYS A 116 -5.04 3.54 -8.90
CA CYS A 116 -3.87 4.39 -8.96
C CYS A 116 -4.25 5.82 -8.59
N PHE A 117 -3.59 6.39 -7.59
CA PHE A 117 -3.75 7.78 -7.18
C PHE A 117 -2.61 8.60 -7.75
N ILE A 118 -2.96 9.66 -8.48
CA ILE A 118 -1.99 10.51 -9.18
C ILE A 118 -2.07 11.95 -8.68
N GLU A 119 -0.94 12.64 -8.70
CA GLU A 119 -0.80 14.06 -8.49
C GLU A 119 0.31 14.60 -9.40
N GLY A 120 0.17 15.79 -9.96
CA GLY A 120 1.19 16.44 -10.76
C GLY A 120 1.31 17.90 -10.40
N ARG A 121 2.48 18.52 -10.64
CA ARG A 121 2.71 19.95 -10.34
C ARG A 121 1.89 20.88 -11.21
N ASN A 122 1.58 20.44 -12.42
CA ASN A 122 0.83 21.20 -13.41
C ASN A 122 -0.01 20.25 -14.28
N ILE A 123 -0.83 20.80 -15.15
CA ILE A 123 -1.77 20.03 -15.98
C ILE A 123 -1.04 19.09 -16.96
N ASP A 124 0.13 19.49 -17.46
CA ASP A 124 0.90 18.68 -18.40
C ASP A 124 1.52 17.47 -17.68
N ASP A 125 2.03 17.67 -16.47
CA ASP A 125 2.52 16.59 -15.63
C ASP A 125 1.39 15.60 -15.28
N ILE A 126 0.21 16.10 -14.90
CA ILE A 126 -0.98 15.25 -14.64
C ILE A 126 -1.33 14.42 -15.88
N ALA A 127 -1.38 15.03 -17.04
CA ALA A 127 -1.70 14.35 -18.29
C ALA A 127 -0.67 13.24 -18.64
N ALA A 128 0.62 13.53 -18.45
CA ALA A 128 1.69 12.56 -18.68
C ALA A 128 1.60 11.38 -17.69
N ILE A 129 1.36 11.66 -16.40
CA ILE A 129 1.20 10.63 -15.36
C ILE A 129 -0.05 9.79 -15.61
N TYR A 130 -1.16 10.43 -15.97
CA TYR A 130 -2.41 9.74 -16.32
C TYR A 130 -2.19 8.77 -17.50
N SER A 131 -1.51 9.22 -18.56
CA SER A 131 -1.20 8.39 -19.72
C SER A 131 -0.32 7.20 -19.37
N LEU A 132 0.63 7.36 -18.44
CA LEU A 132 1.46 6.27 -17.94
C LEU A 132 0.64 5.28 -17.08
N ALA A 133 -0.20 5.78 -16.17
CA ALA A 133 -1.06 4.94 -15.34
C ALA A 133 -2.06 4.12 -16.18
N GLN A 134 -2.62 4.70 -17.25
CA GLN A 134 -3.56 4.02 -18.16
C GLN A 134 -2.97 2.78 -18.82
N CYS A 135 -1.66 2.69 -18.95
CA CYS A 135 -1.00 1.50 -19.49
C CYS A 135 -1.17 0.27 -18.57
N LEU A 136 -1.53 0.47 -17.31
CA LEU A 136 -1.67 -0.59 -16.30
C LEU A 136 -3.10 -0.74 -15.79
N THR A 137 -3.80 0.38 -15.55
CA THR A 137 -5.14 0.34 -14.93
C THR A 137 -6.08 1.38 -15.54
N SER A 138 -7.38 1.11 -15.48
CA SER A 138 -8.43 2.08 -15.79
C SER A 138 -8.95 2.82 -14.55
N ARG A 139 -8.51 2.43 -13.34
CA ARG A 139 -8.97 3.01 -12.06
C ARG A 139 -8.01 4.10 -11.58
N ILE A 140 -8.03 5.26 -12.25
CA ILE A 140 -7.13 6.37 -11.96
C ILE A 140 -7.91 7.50 -11.28
N TYR A 141 -7.37 8.00 -10.17
CA TYR A 141 -7.95 9.06 -9.36
C TYR A 141 -6.92 10.15 -9.10
N GLU A 142 -7.27 11.40 -9.38
CA GLU A 142 -6.47 12.52 -8.88
C GLU A 142 -6.67 12.66 -7.38
N ALA A 143 -5.56 12.72 -6.64
CA ALA A 143 -5.57 12.81 -5.18
C ALA A 143 -4.37 13.64 -4.71
N ASN A 144 -4.65 14.73 -4.01
CA ASN A 144 -3.63 15.52 -3.32
C ASN A 144 -3.02 14.73 -2.13
N GLN A 145 -1.97 15.27 -1.51
CA GLN A 145 -1.30 14.62 -0.38
C GLN A 145 -2.27 14.22 0.74
N HIS A 146 -3.16 15.13 1.17
CA HIS A 146 -4.09 14.87 2.26
C HIS A 146 -5.03 13.68 1.95
N ASP A 147 -5.53 13.59 0.72
CA ASP A 147 -6.40 12.50 0.31
C ASP A 147 -5.63 11.18 0.21
N ARG A 148 -4.39 11.20 -0.31
CA ARG A 148 -3.52 10.00 -0.36
C ARG A 148 -3.19 9.48 1.03
N GLU A 149 -2.87 10.36 1.98
CA GLU A 149 -2.61 9.97 3.38
C GLU A 149 -3.83 9.26 4.00
N ARG A 150 -5.05 9.76 3.76
CA ARG A 150 -6.28 9.12 4.23
C ARG A 150 -6.51 7.77 3.57
N VAL A 151 -6.32 7.68 2.26
CA VAL A 151 -6.40 6.42 1.52
C VAL A 151 -5.37 5.43 2.06
N HIS A 152 -4.14 5.86 2.31
CA HIS A 152 -3.08 5.02 2.85
C HIS A 152 -3.44 4.48 4.24
N ILE A 153 -3.93 5.35 5.15
CA ILE A 153 -4.40 4.93 6.48
C ILE A 153 -5.56 3.93 6.36
N ALA A 154 -6.52 4.19 5.48
CA ALA A 154 -7.63 3.26 5.24
C ALA A 154 -7.12 1.89 4.75
N GLY A 155 -6.11 1.88 3.88
CA GLY A 155 -5.45 0.66 3.43
C GLY A 155 -4.74 -0.12 4.52
N ILE A 156 -4.12 0.57 5.48
CA ILE A 156 -3.51 -0.08 6.66
C ILE A 156 -4.58 -0.84 7.44
N PHE A 157 -5.76 -0.25 7.69
CA PHE A 157 -6.86 -0.96 8.35
C PHE A 157 -7.40 -2.12 7.52
N ALA A 158 -7.64 -1.89 6.22
CA ALA A 158 -8.25 -2.89 5.35
C ALA A 158 -7.32 -4.08 5.00
N ASN A 159 -6.02 -3.88 5.03
CA ASN A 159 -5.02 -4.88 4.63
C ASN A 159 -4.07 -5.28 5.78
N ASN A 160 -3.22 -4.36 6.25
CA ASN A 160 -2.15 -4.71 7.18
C ASN A 160 -2.68 -5.19 8.53
N TYR A 161 -3.66 -4.48 9.11
CA TYR A 161 -4.27 -4.91 10.36
C TYR A 161 -5.16 -6.13 10.18
N SER A 162 -5.86 -6.27 9.05
CA SER A 162 -6.60 -7.50 8.74
C SER A 162 -5.68 -8.73 8.71
N ASN A 163 -4.50 -8.61 8.06
CA ASN A 163 -3.51 -9.69 8.07
C ASN A 163 -2.98 -9.99 9.49
N LEU A 164 -2.77 -8.97 10.32
CA LEU A 164 -2.41 -9.18 11.73
C LEU A 164 -3.51 -9.93 12.48
N MET A 165 -4.80 -9.64 12.21
CA MET A 165 -5.91 -10.39 12.81
C MET A 165 -5.91 -11.86 12.39
N TYR A 166 -5.55 -12.18 11.15
CA TYR A 166 -5.40 -13.57 10.69
C TYR A 166 -4.27 -14.28 11.44
N ARG A 167 -3.11 -13.63 11.62
CA ARG A 167 -2.02 -14.16 12.41
C ARG A 167 -2.41 -14.40 13.86
N ILE A 168 -3.15 -13.47 14.50
CA ILE A 168 -3.66 -13.63 15.86
C ILE A 168 -4.62 -14.82 15.92
N ALA A 169 -5.50 -14.98 14.94
CA ALA A 169 -6.42 -16.12 14.88
C ALA A 169 -5.65 -17.45 14.77
N GLU A 170 -4.59 -17.51 13.98
CA GLU A 170 -3.68 -18.66 13.92
C GLU A 170 -3.04 -18.96 15.29
N ASP A 171 -2.54 -17.92 15.98
CA ASP A 171 -1.94 -18.06 17.32
C ASP A 171 -2.95 -18.57 18.36
N VAL A 172 -4.20 -18.14 18.31
CA VAL A 172 -5.29 -18.58 19.21
C VAL A 172 -5.64 -20.05 18.99
N LEU A 173 -5.45 -20.58 17.78
CA LEU A 173 -5.68 -22.00 17.48
C LEU A 173 -4.55 -22.92 18.01
N LYS A 174 -3.39 -22.38 18.39
CA LYS A 174 -2.29 -23.18 18.92
C LYS A 174 -2.73 -24.00 20.15
N GLY A 175 -2.36 -25.27 20.15
CA GLY A 175 -2.77 -26.22 21.20
C GLY A 175 -4.12 -26.91 20.93
N THR A 176 -4.81 -26.57 19.87
CA THR A 176 -5.96 -27.31 19.34
C THR A 176 -5.53 -28.24 18.20
N GLN A 177 -6.44 -29.12 17.75
CA GLN A 177 -6.25 -29.97 16.58
C GLN A 177 -6.79 -29.31 15.28
N ILE A 178 -7.24 -28.06 15.36
CA ILE A 178 -7.87 -27.35 14.25
C ILE A 178 -6.80 -26.55 13.50
N PRO A 179 -6.58 -26.82 12.21
CA PRO A 179 -5.62 -26.08 11.40
C PRO A 179 -6.16 -24.70 11.00
N PHE A 180 -5.25 -23.77 10.65
CA PHE A 180 -5.63 -22.41 10.24
C PHE A 180 -6.55 -22.40 8.99
N GLU A 181 -6.37 -23.34 8.09
CA GLU A 181 -7.16 -23.50 6.87
C GLU A 181 -8.67 -23.64 7.14
N ALA A 182 -9.06 -24.09 8.33
CA ALA A 182 -10.46 -24.11 8.74
C ALA A 182 -11.10 -22.72 8.83
N LEU A 183 -10.30 -21.66 8.96
CA LEU A 183 -10.76 -20.27 8.98
C LEU A 183 -10.89 -19.64 7.59
N LEU A 184 -10.27 -20.20 6.55
CA LEU A 184 -10.25 -19.61 5.20
C LEU A 184 -11.66 -19.31 4.67
N PRO A 185 -12.66 -20.22 4.74
CA PRO A 185 -14.02 -19.93 4.27
C PRO A 185 -14.67 -18.74 5.02
N LEU A 186 -14.34 -18.55 6.31
CA LEU A 186 -14.85 -17.42 7.10
C LEU A 186 -14.19 -16.11 6.68
N ILE A 187 -12.90 -16.13 6.40
CA ILE A 187 -12.14 -14.97 5.88
C ILE A 187 -12.73 -14.52 4.55
N ASP A 188 -12.88 -15.46 3.61
CA ASP A 188 -13.44 -15.22 2.27
C ASP A 188 -14.87 -14.65 2.36
N GLN A 189 -15.71 -15.23 3.22
CA GLN A 189 -17.08 -14.76 3.43
C GLN A 189 -17.11 -13.34 4.03
N THR A 190 -16.17 -13.00 4.90
CA THR A 190 -16.07 -11.65 5.48
C THR A 190 -15.70 -10.62 4.41
N ALA A 191 -14.74 -10.95 3.54
CA ALA A 191 -14.37 -10.12 2.41
C ALA A 191 -15.52 -10.00 1.39
N ALA A 192 -16.19 -11.11 1.05
CA ALA A 192 -17.29 -11.11 0.09
C ALA A 192 -18.46 -10.22 0.54
N LYS A 193 -18.78 -10.18 1.85
CA LYS A 193 -19.88 -9.37 2.37
C LYS A 193 -19.70 -7.87 2.10
N VAL A 194 -18.49 -7.32 2.19
CA VAL A 194 -18.27 -5.89 1.98
C VAL A 194 -18.39 -5.47 0.51
N HIS A 195 -18.48 -6.42 -0.43
CA HIS A 195 -18.81 -6.12 -1.83
C HIS A 195 -20.31 -5.84 -2.05
N VAL A 196 -21.18 -6.33 -1.16
CA VAL A 196 -22.64 -6.28 -1.35
C VAL A 196 -23.37 -5.49 -0.26
N MET A 197 -22.70 -5.16 0.84
CA MET A 197 -23.27 -4.35 1.91
C MET A 197 -22.20 -3.50 2.59
N ARG A 198 -22.62 -2.47 3.31
CA ARG A 198 -21.69 -1.60 4.06
C ARG A 198 -21.01 -2.37 5.19
N PRO A 199 -19.73 -2.11 5.51
CA PRO A 199 -19.02 -2.78 6.59
C PRO A 199 -19.77 -2.76 7.94
N LYS A 200 -20.41 -1.64 8.28
CA LYS A 200 -21.23 -1.51 9.51
C LYS A 200 -22.40 -2.52 9.53
N ASP A 201 -23.05 -2.72 8.39
CA ASP A 201 -24.20 -3.63 8.28
C ASP A 201 -23.76 -5.09 8.27
N ALA A 202 -22.57 -5.36 7.69
CA ALA A 202 -21.94 -6.67 7.65
C ALA A 202 -21.46 -7.17 9.02
N GLN A 203 -21.29 -6.28 10.00
CA GLN A 203 -20.79 -6.63 11.34
C GLN A 203 -21.68 -7.66 12.02
N THR A 204 -21.05 -8.66 12.63
CA THR A 204 -21.70 -9.74 13.42
C THR A 204 -20.92 -9.97 14.74
N GLY A 205 -21.33 -10.94 15.51
CA GLY A 205 -20.60 -11.41 16.70
C GLY A 205 -21.18 -10.95 18.03
N PRO A 206 -20.59 -11.42 19.15
CA PRO A 206 -21.10 -11.16 20.51
C PRO A 206 -21.07 -9.66 20.85
N ALA A 207 -20.03 -8.94 20.46
CA ALA A 207 -19.92 -7.51 20.74
C ALA A 207 -21.05 -6.70 20.11
N LYS A 208 -21.45 -7.00 18.85
CA LYS A 208 -22.59 -6.37 18.20
C LYS A 208 -23.90 -6.61 18.96
N ARG A 209 -24.08 -7.81 19.54
CA ARG A 209 -25.29 -8.19 20.27
C ARG A 209 -25.28 -7.77 21.74
N GLY A 210 -24.18 -7.19 22.25
CA GLY A 210 -24.00 -6.87 23.67
C GLY A 210 -23.90 -8.09 24.58
N ASP A 211 -23.38 -9.21 24.05
CA ASP A 211 -23.26 -10.48 24.77
C ASP A 211 -22.02 -10.46 25.68
N HIS A 212 -22.13 -9.78 26.82
CA HIS A 212 -21.05 -9.62 27.78
C HIS A 212 -20.58 -10.92 28.41
N GLU A 213 -21.46 -11.92 28.56
CA GLU A 213 -21.10 -13.22 29.14
C GLU A 213 -20.09 -13.94 28.25
N VAL A 214 -20.36 -13.99 26.93
CA VAL A 214 -19.43 -14.58 25.94
C VAL A 214 -18.13 -13.79 25.87
N ILE A 215 -18.19 -12.46 25.85
CA ILE A 215 -17.00 -11.60 25.84
C ILE A 215 -16.10 -11.89 27.05
N ASN A 216 -16.67 -11.96 28.26
CA ASN A 216 -15.92 -12.24 29.47
C ASN A 216 -15.27 -13.65 29.46
N LYS A 217 -15.98 -14.67 28.96
CA LYS A 217 -15.39 -16.01 28.76
C LYS A 217 -14.20 -16.00 27.83
N HIS A 218 -14.29 -15.24 26.73
CA HIS A 218 -13.17 -15.09 25.79
C HIS A 218 -11.98 -14.36 26.43
N LEU A 219 -12.21 -13.31 27.22
CA LEU A 219 -11.16 -12.60 27.94
C LEU A 219 -10.46 -13.51 28.98
N GLU A 220 -11.18 -14.39 29.65
CA GLU A 220 -10.56 -15.37 30.54
C GLU A 220 -9.65 -16.37 29.82
N ILE A 221 -10.03 -16.80 28.61
CA ILE A 221 -9.19 -17.67 27.79
C ILE A 221 -7.94 -16.90 27.31
N LEU A 222 -8.10 -15.64 26.94
CA LEU A 222 -7.02 -14.82 26.39
C LEU A 222 -6.10 -14.17 27.43
N LYS A 223 -6.42 -14.26 28.74
CA LYS A 223 -5.73 -13.51 29.81
C LYS A 223 -4.22 -13.79 29.92
N THR A 224 -3.77 -14.96 29.47
CA THR A 224 -2.35 -15.34 29.45
C THR A 224 -1.66 -15.02 28.11
N THR A 225 -2.35 -14.39 27.19
CA THR A 225 -1.86 -14.02 25.87
C THR A 225 -1.69 -12.50 25.77
N PRO A 226 -0.89 -11.98 24.84
CA PRO A 226 -0.79 -10.54 24.60
C PRO A 226 -2.02 -9.95 23.92
N TYR A 227 -3.08 -10.73 23.67
CA TYR A 227 -4.22 -10.34 22.84
C TYR A 227 -5.46 -9.90 23.62
N ALA A 228 -5.49 -10.08 24.96
CA ALA A 228 -6.65 -9.76 25.77
C ALA A 228 -7.07 -8.28 25.69
N GLU A 229 -6.11 -7.36 25.80
CA GLU A 229 -6.37 -5.91 25.72
C GLU A 229 -6.88 -5.51 24.32
N LEU A 230 -6.28 -6.03 23.27
CA LEU A 230 -6.72 -5.78 21.90
C LEU A 230 -8.14 -6.30 21.67
N TYR A 231 -8.44 -7.53 22.12
CA TYR A 231 -9.78 -8.11 22.04
C TYR A 231 -10.81 -7.22 22.73
N GLN A 232 -10.51 -6.78 23.97
CA GLN A 232 -11.40 -5.90 24.74
C GLN A 232 -11.63 -4.56 24.03
N ALA A 233 -10.58 -3.93 23.48
CA ALA A 233 -10.67 -2.67 22.77
C ALA A 233 -11.56 -2.79 21.51
N LEU A 234 -11.38 -3.85 20.72
CA LEU A 234 -12.17 -4.11 19.52
C LEU A 234 -13.63 -4.41 19.88
N ALA A 235 -13.89 -5.20 20.91
CA ALA A 235 -15.24 -5.49 21.39
C ALA A 235 -15.97 -4.22 21.85
N ALA A 236 -15.26 -3.32 22.56
CA ALA A 236 -15.83 -2.05 23.00
C ALA A 236 -16.17 -1.12 21.82
N LEU A 237 -15.31 -1.04 20.79
CA LEU A 237 -15.57 -0.25 19.58
C LEU A 237 -16.80 -0.76 18.86
N ILE A 238 -16.90 -2.05 18.61
CA ILE A 238 -18.06 -2.67 17.94
C ILE A 238 -19.34 -2.41 18.74
N GLY A 239 -19.30 -2.62 20.06
CA GLY A 239 -20.44 -2.38 20.96
C GLY A 239 -20.92 -0.93 20.89
N LYS A 240 -20.00 0.04 20.97
CA LYS A 240 -20.30 1.49 20.86
C LYS A 240 -20.99 1.87 19.55
N GLU A 241 -20.59 1.28 18.42
CA GLU A 241 -21.20 1.57 17.11
C GLU A 241 -22.61 1.00 16.97
N HIS A 242 -22.98 -0.01 17.74
CA HIS A 242 -24.25 -0.73 17.64
C HIS A 242 -25.18 -0.52 18.83
N SER A 243 -24.78 0.24 19.84
CA SER A 243 -25.58 0.58 21.04
C SER A 243 -26.60 1.71 20.81
N ARG A 244 -27.02 1.93 19.56
CA ARG A 244 -28.04 2.96 19.22
C ARG A 244 -29.34 2.34 18.78
#